data_28694c5def84c95629ed4236421685de
#
_entry.id   28694c5def84c95629ed4236421685de
#
_cell.length_a   1.000
_cell.length_b   1.000
_cell.length_c   1.000
_cell.angle_alpha   90.00
_cell.angle_beta   90.00
_cell.angle_gamma   90.00
#
_symmetry.space_group_name_H-M   'P 1'
#
loop_
_entity.id
_entity.type
_entity.pdbx_description
1 polymer ?
#
loop_
_entity_poly.entity_id
_entity_poly.type
_entity_poly.pdbx_seq_one_letter_code
_entity_poly.pdbx_strand_id
1 'polypeptide(L)'
;PLVAWAVWWLFRRRGGRVAGAPRHWFWAIQLALVTHPLLDAFTVYGTQLLWPLPVHPAMWSSLFIIDPAYTVWLLLGVVVALFAGARAAGRHALALGLALSTAYVGWSLAAKAMVEREAQRSLAAIGLADAPRFSVPMPLNTLLWRVVAMTPEGFVEGERSLVADRGPIRFRHHRSDVQALESAAGIPAVQRLAWFNRGFMKARVEDGRLLLSDLRMGAESDYSFTFAVAEREGDGWRALPPEQQQWSAPRSDRLARLWQR
;
A
#
# COMPACT_ATOMS: atom_id res chain seq x y z
N PRO A 1 -1.04 -11.42 -20.09
CA PRO A 1 -0.60 -12.43 -21.05
C PRO A 1 -0.37 -11.86 -22.46
N LEU A 2 -1.32 -11.11 -23.04
CA LEU A 2 -1.22 -10.58 -24.40
C LEU A 2 -0.02 -9.63 -24.60
N VAL A 3 0.22 -8.73 -23.64
CA VAL A 3 1.37 -7.80 -23.69
C VAL A 3 2.69 -8.59 -23.62
N ALA A 4 2.80 -9.56 -22.72
CA ALA A 4 3.98 -10.42 -22.62
C ALA A 4 4.24 -11.17 -23.92
N TRP A 5 3.17 -11.71 -24.55
CA TRP A 5 3.25 -12.37 -25.83
C TRP A 5 3.71 -11.41 -26.95
N ALA A 6 3.15 -10.20 -27.01
CA ALA A 6 3.51 -9.20 -28.01
C ALA A 6 4.98 -8.76 -27.88
N VAL A 7 5.43 -8.48 -26.64
CA VAL A 7 6.84 -8.12 -26.37
C VAL A 7 7.77 -9.27 -26.77
N TRP A 8 7.48 -10.49 -26.32
CA TRP A 8 8.26 -11.68 -26.67
C TRP A 8 8.34 -11.90 -28.19
N TRP A 9 7.20 -11.80 -28.91
CA TRP A 9 7.11 -11.99 -30.35
C TRP A 9 7.93 -10.95 -31.13
N LEU A 10 7.86 -9.67 -30.70
CA LEU A 10 8.63 -8.58 -31.30
C LEU A 10 10.14 -8.82 -31.19
N PHE A 11 10.61 -9.15 -29.97
CA PHE A 11 12.04 -9.39 -29.73
C PHE A 11 12.54 -10.70 -30.33
N ARG A 12 11.72 -11.74 -30.41
CA ARG A 12 12.06 -12.99 -31.08
C ARG A 12 12.35 -12.76 -32.57
N ARG A 13 11.60 -11.89 -33.22
CA ARG A 13 11.80 -11.59 -34.65
C ARG A 13 13.07 -10.78 -34.94
N ARG A 14 13.56 -10.02 -33.97
CA ARG A 14 14.78 -9.21 -34.11
C ARG A 14 16.07 -10.00 -33.93
N GLY A 15 16.01 -11.29 -33.64
CA GLY A 15 17.19 -12.13 -33.40
C GLY A 15 17.77 -11.95 -31.99
N GLY A 16 19.05 -12.33 -31.84
CA GLY A 16 19.76 -12.16 -30.56
C GLY A 16 19.39 -13.19 -29.47
N ARG A 17 19.55 -12.81 -28.19
CA ARG A 17 19.38 -13.72 -27.04
C ARG A 17 17.97 -14.32 -26.93
N VAL A 18 16.94 -13.55 -27.28
CA VAL A 18 15.55 -14.00 -27.22
C VAL A 18 15.27 -15.09 -28.27
N ALA A 19 15.82 -14.94 -29.47
CA ALA A 19 15.69 -15.93 -30.55
C ALA A 19 16.44 -17.23 -30.20
N GLY A 20 17.58 -17.15 -29.51
CA GLY A 20 18.37 -18.31 -29.07
C GLY A 20 17.71 -19.16 -27.97
N ALA A 21 16.84 -18.57 -27.14
CA ALA A 21 16.16 -19.27 -26.04
C ALA A 21 14.70 -18.78 -25.86
N PRO A 22 13.84 -18.89 -26.89
CA PRO A 22 12.55 -18.21 -26.94
C PRO A 22 11.58 -18.61 -25.81
N ARG A 23 11.55 -19.88 -25.41
CA ARG A 23 10.69 -20.36 -24.33
C ARG A 23 11.09 -19.78 -22.97
N HIS A 24 12.39 -19.72 -22.66
CA HIS A 24 12.88 -19.17 -21.40
C HIS A 24 12.57 -17.67 -21.29
N TRP A 25 12.78 -16.92 -22.37
CA TRP A 25 12.44 -15.49 -22.41
C TRP A 25 10.94 -15.23 -22.34
N PHE A 26 10.12 -16.07 -22.97
CA PHE A 26 8.66 -15.97 -22.84
C PHE A 26 8.24 -16.06 -21.36
N TRP A 27 8.70 -17.10 -20.66
CA TRP A 27 8.36 -17.27 -19.25
C TRP A 27 8.97 -16.21 -18.35
N ALA A 28 10.18 -15.75 -18.61
CA ALA A 28 10.80 -14.66 -17.85
C ALA A 28 9.98 -13.36 -17.95
N ILE A 29 9.59 -12.97 -19.17
CA ILE A 29 8.75 -11.79 -19.39
C ILE A 29 7.37 -11.98 -18.76
N GLN A 30 6.74 -13.15 -18.97
CA GLN A 30 5.42 -13.45 -18.43
C GLN A 30 5.42 -13.40 -16.90
N LEU A 31 6.40 -14.03 -16.25
CA LEU A 31 6.52 -14.02 -14.80
C LEU A 31 6.78 -12.61 -14.26
N ALA A 32 7.68 -11.84 -14.88
CA ALA A 32 7.94 -10.46 -14.45
C ALA A 32 6.69 -9.59 -14.50
N LEU A 33 5.89 -9.69 -15.58
CA LEU A 33 4.66 -8.90 -15.74
C LEU A 33 3.49 -9.35 -14.86
N VAL A 34 3.48 -10.61 -14.40
CA VAL A 34 2.43 -11.14 -13.52
C VAL A 34 2.78 -10.96 -12.06
N THR A 35 4.05 -11.22 -11.69
CA THR A 35 4.47 -11.13 -10.28
C THR A 35 4.53 -9.71 -9.77
N HIS A 36 4.83 -8.72 -10.60
CA HIS A 36 4.88 -7.32 -10.19
C HIS A 36 3.53 -6.80 -9.64
N PRO A 37 2.42 -6.81 -10.40
CA PRO A 37 1.14 -6.37 -9.86
C PRO A 37 0.62 -7.27 -8.74
N LEU A 38 0.99 -8.56 -8.72
CA LEU A 38 0.67 -9.43 -7.61
C LEU A 38 1.39 -9.00 -6.33
N LEU A 39 2.67 -8.62 -6.41
CA LEU A 39 3.42 -8.08 -5.28
C LEU A 39 2.85 -6.73 -4.83
N ASP A 40 2.49 -5.85 -5.76
CA ASP A 40 1.87 -4.57 -5.44
C ASP A 40 0.56 -4.73 -4.65
N ALA A 41 -0.20 -5.80 -4.88
CA ALA A 41 -1.42 -6.10 -4.12
C ALA A 41 -1.16 -6.36 -2.62
N PHE A 42 0.06 -6.75 -2.23
CA PHE A 42 0.44 -6.87 -0.82
C PHE A 42 0.70 -5.51 -0.16
N THR A 43 0.81 -4.43 -0.93
CA THR A 43 0.95 -3.07 -0.39
C THR A 43 -0.41 -2.44 -0.05
N VAL A 44 -0.38 -1.30 0.63
CA VAL A 44 -1.60 -0.56 1.04
C VAL A 44 -2.19 0.29 -0.10
N TYR A 45 -1.42 0.57 -1.14
CA TYR A 45 -1.86 1.47 -2.22
C TYR A 45 -3.06 0.93 -2.99
N GLY A 46 -3.05 -0.36 -3.29
CA GLY A 46 -4.11 -1.04 -4.02
C GLY A 46 -3.81 -1.22 -5.52
N THR A 47 -4.04 -2.41 -6.03
CA THR A 47 -3.75 -2.80 -7.40
C THR A 47 -4.97 -3.42 -8.06
N GLN A 48 -5.33 -2.95 -9.26
CA GLN A 48 -6.46 -3.47 -10.04
C GLN A 48 -6.08 -4.79 -10.74
N LEU A 49 -5.94 -5.89 -9.98
CA LEU A 49 -5.55 -7.19 -10.51
C LEU A 49 -6.52 -7.73 -11.56
N LEU A 50 -7.79 -7.38 -11.46
CA LEU A 50 -8.86 -7.90 -12.31
C LEU A 50 -9.36 -6.86 -13.34
N TRP A 51 -8.53 -5.84 -13.63
CA TRP A 51 -8.90 -4.88 -14.67
C TRP A 51 -9.23 -5.60 -16.00
N PRO A 52 -10.33 -5.27 -16.73
CA PRO A 52 -11.17 -4.07 -16.59
C PRO A 52 -12.44 -4.23 -15.73
N LEU A 53 -12.55 -5.27 -14.92
CA LEU A 53 -13.71 -5.46 -14.05
C LEU A 53 -13.79 -4.33 -13.01
N PRO A 54 -15.01 -3.80 -12.72
CA PRO A 54 -15.21 -2.70 -11.79
C PRO A 54 -15.18 -3.17 -10.31
N VAL A 55 -14.14 -3.90 -9.94
CA VAL A 55 -13.92 -4.35 -8.57
C VAL A 55 -12.92 -3.44 -7.86
N HIS A 56 -13.04 -3.31 -6.54
CA HIS A 56 -12.08 -2.53 -5.76
C HIS A 56 -10.66 -3.07 -5.93
N PRO A 57 -9.65 -2.17 -5.99
CA PRO A 57 -8.26 -2.58 -6.06
C PRO A 57 -7.89 -3.54 -4.92
N ALA A 58 -7.15 -4.59 -5.21
CA ALA A 58 -6.63 -5.50 -4.20
C ALA A 58 -5.66 -4.76 -3.27
N MET A 59 -5.92 -4.78 -1.98
CA MET A 59 -5.14 -4.09 -0.95
C MET A 59 -4.99 -5.03 0.24
N TRP A 60 -4.00 -5.90 0.18
CA TRP A 60 -3.75 -6.84 1.27
C TRP A 60 -2.95 -6.22 2.41
N SER A 61 -2.26 -5.09 2.15
CA SER A 61 -1.59 -4.25 3.15
C SER A 61 -0.71 -5.02 4.13
N SER A 62 0.07 -5.98 3.67
CA SER A 62 0.95 -6.79 4.53
C SER A 62 2.41 -6.43 4.39
N LEU A 63 2.78 -5.72 3.30
CA LEU A 63 4.13 -5.23 3.03
C LEU A 63 4.13 -3.70 2.90
N PHE A 64 5.21 -3.08 3.35
CA PHE A 64 5.48 -1.69 2.98
C PHE A 64 6.01 -1.64 1.54
N ILE A 65 5.74 -0.54 0.83
CA ILE A 65 6.08 -0.40 -0.61
C ILE A 65 7.59 -0.54 -0.88
N ILE A 66 8.44 -0.18 0.07
CA ILE A 66 9.89 -0.38 0.05
C ILE A 66 10.25 -1.17 1.31
N ASP A 67 10.35 -2.50 1.19
CA ASP A 67 10.70 -3.37 2.31
C ASP A 67 12.08 -3.99 2.08
N PRO A 68 13.10 -3.55 2.84
CA PRO A 68 14.45 -4.07 2.71
C PRO A 68 14.57 -5.56 3.04
N ALA A 69 13.79 -6.05 4.01
CA ALA A 69 13.83 -7.44 4.41
C ALA A 69 13.25 -8.38 3.34
N TYR A 70 12.35 -7.88 2.49
CA TYR A 70 11.92 -8.58 1.28
C TYR A 70 12.99 -8.56 0.20
N THR A 71 13.58 -7.38 -0.04
CA THR A 71 14.41 -7.11 -1.23
C THR A 71 15.82 -7.67 -1.11
N VAL A 72 16.40 -7.67 0.10
CA VAL A 72 17.81 -8.03 0.33
C VAL A 72 18.14 -9.45 -0.14
N TRP A 73 17.26 -10.41 0.06
CA TRP A 73 17.48 -11.80 -0.33
C TRP A 73 17.51 -11.98 -1.85
N LEU A 74 16.62 -11.29 -2.56
CA LEU A 74 16.62 -11.27 -4.04
C LEU A 74 17.89 -10.62 -4.56
N LEU A 75 18.29 -9.49 -3.97
CA LEU A 75 19.52 -8.79 -4.36
C LEU A 75 20.75 -9.65 -4.16
N LEU A 76 20.91 -10.28 -2.99
CA LEU A 76 22.02 -11.19 -2.70
C LEU A 76 22.04 -12.36 -3.69
N GLY A 77 20.88 -12.97 -3.97
CA GLY A 77 20.78 -14.05 -4.95
C GLY A 77 21.25 -13.63 -6.34
N VAL A 78 20.83 -12.44 -6.78
CA VAL A 78 21.24 -11.86 -8.08
C VAL A 78 22.73 -11.54 -8.10
N VAL A 79 23.26 -10.91 -7.06
CA VAL A 79 24.70 -10.57 -6.96
C VAL A 79 25.56 -11.84 -7.03
N VAL A 80 25.24 -12.86 -6.24
CA VAL A 80 25.97 -14.14 -6.30
C VAL A 80 25.87 -14.77 -7.70
N ALA A 81 24.71 -14.73 -8.34
CA ALA A 81 24.54 -15.30 -9.67
C ALA A 81 25.33 -14.54 -10.74
N LEU A 82 25.47 -13.22 -10.61
CA LEU A 82 26.30 -12.42 -11.55
C LEU A 82 27.78 -12.85 -11.49
N PHE A 83 28.32 -13.13 -10.31
CA PHE A 83 29.71 -13.59 -10.15
C PHE A 83 29.89 -15.08 -10.44
N ALA A 84 28.94 -15.93 -10.05
CA ALA A 84 29.03 -17.38 -10.27
C ALA A 84 28.68 -17.78 -11.72
N GLY A 85 28.00 -16.91 -12.47
CA GLY A 85 27.54 -17.21 -13.82
C GLY A 85 26.55 -18.39 -13.87
N ALA A 86 26.64 -19.23 -14.89
CA ALA A 86 25.76 -20.39 -15.10
C ALA A 86 26.07 -21.59 -14.18
N ARG A 87 27.00 -21.47 -13.24
CA ARG A 87 27.34 -22.53 -12.27
C ARG A 87 26.18 -22.88 -11.36
N ALA A 88 26.21 -24.07 -10.78
CA ALA A 88 25.18 -24.52 -9.83
C ALA A 88 25.00 -23.53 -8.65
N ALA A 89 26.09 -22.95 -8.14
CA ALA A 89 26.08 -21.96 -7.07
C ALA A 89 25.20 -20.73 -7.40
N GLY A 90 25.29 -20.18 -8.62
CA GLY A 90 24.46 -19.05 -9.03
C GLY A 90 22.97 -19.40 -9.08
N ARG A 91 22.63 -20.58 -9.61
CA ARG A 91 21.23 -21.05 -9.63
C ARG A 91 20.66 -21.28 -8.23
N HIS A 92 21.46 -21.89 -7.33
CA HIS A 92 21.04 -22.11 -5.95
C HIS A 92 20.87 -20.80 -5.18
N ALA A 93 21.75 -19.81 -5.40
CA ALA A 93 21.64 -18.51 -4.77
C ALA A 93 20.34 -17.77 -5.21
N LEU A 94 20.01 -17.82 -6.50
CA LEU A 94 18.72 -17.25 -7.00
C LEU A 94 17.51 -17.98 -6.39
N ALA A 95 17.54 -19.31 -6.37
CA ALA A 95 16.44 -20.10 -5.80
C ALA A 95 16.27 -19.84 -4.30
N LEU A 96 17.38 -19.76 -3.56
CA LEU A 96 17.35 -19.45 -2.14
C LEU A 96 16.86 -18.02 -1.87
N GLY A 97 17.36 -17.03 -2.63
CA GLY A 97 16.89 -15.64 -2.52
C GLY A 97 15.39 -15.51 -2.77
N LEU A 98 14.88 -16.19 -3.81
CA LEU A 98 13.44 -16.22 -4.10
C LEU A 98 12.66 -16.93 -2.97
N ALA A 99 13.15 -18.06 -2.46
CA ALA A 99 12.49 -18.80 -1.39
C ALA A 99 12.42 -17.97 -0.09
N LEU A 100 13.49 -17.28 0.29
CA LEU A 100 13.54 -16.44 1.48
C LEU A 100 12.61 -15.21 1.34
N SER A 101 12.62 -14.53 0.20
CA SER A 101 11.69 -13.42 -0.06
C SER A 101 10.24 -13.90 -0.05
N THR A 102 9.92 -15.04 -0.62
CA THR A 102 8.57 -15.62 -0.58
C THR A 102 8.17 -16.01 0.85
N ALA A 103 9.08 -16.60 1.62
CA ALA A 103 8.84 -16.90 3.02
C ALA A 103 8.57 -15.63 3.85
N TYR A 104 9.27 -14.53 3.53
CA TYR A 104 9.03 -13.24 4.16
C TYR A 104 7.63 -12.67 3.82
N VAL A 105 7.12 -12.86 2.61
CA VAL A 105 5.71 -12.54 2.29
C VAL A 105 4.76 -13.37 3.15
N GLY A 106 5.04 -14.67 3.31
CA GLY A 106 4.26 -15.53 4.23
C GLY A 106 4.29 -15.03 5.67
N TRP A 107 5.45 -14.62 6.15
CA TRP A 107 5.60 -13.96 7.45
C TRP A 107 4.77 -12.68 7.54
N SER A 108 4.83 -11.80 6.53
CA SER A 108 4.09 -10.54 6.54
C SER A 108 2.57 -10.75 6.67
N LEU A 109 2.03 -11.80 6.05
CA LEU A 109 0.62 -12.18 6.20
C LEU A 109 0.31 -12.69 7.61
N ALA A 110 1.21 -13.48 8.20
CA ALA A 110 1.06 -13.94 9.58
C ALA A 110 1.12 -12.77 10.57
N ALA A 111 2.06 -11.85 10.38
CA ALA A 111 2.18 -10.61 11.15
C ALA A 111 0.90 -9.77 11.07
N LYS A 112 0.39 -9.57 9.85
CA LYS A 112 -0.90 -8.89 9.63
C LYS A 112 -2.04 -9.56 10.38
N ALA A 113 -2.16 -10.88 10.31
CA ALA A 113 -3.21 -11.62 11.01
C ALA A 113 -3.13 -11.46 12.53
N MET A 114 -1.92 -11.40 13.10
CA MET A 114 -1.72 -11.12 14.52
C MET A 114 -2.20 -9.71 14.89
N VAL A 115 -1.82 -8.70 14.10
CA VAL A 115 -2.23 -7.30 14.31
C VAL A 115 -3.73 -7.13 14.16
N GLU A 116 -4.34 -7.73 13.14
CA GLU A 116 -5.80 -7.65 12.90
C GLU A 116 -6.61 -8.27 14.05
N ARG A 117 -6.15 -9.38 14.62
CA ARG A 117 -6.79 -10.00 15.79
C ARG A 117 -6.74 -9.07 17.00
N GLU A 118 -5.59 -8.42 17.23
CA GLU A 118 -5.45 -7.49 18.34
C GLU A 118 -6.23 -6.19 18.09
N ALA A 119 -6.23 -5.67 16.87
CA ALA A 119 -7.03 -4.53 16.47
C ALA A 119 -8.53 -4.77 16.70
N GLN A 120 -9.03 -5.95 16.30
CA GLN A 120 -10.42 -6.34 16.54
C GLN A 120 -10.78 -6.32 18.02
N ARG A 121 -9.93 -6.91 18.87
CA ARG A 121 -10.17 -6.93 20.34
C ARG A 121 -10.15 -5.53 20.94
N SER A 122 -9.14 -4.74 20.56
CA SER A 122 -8.94 -3.40 21.09
C SER A 122 -10.04 -2.43 20.64
N LEU A 123 -10.51 -2.54 19.39
CA LEU A 123 -11.64 -1.75 18.89
C LEU A 123 -12.96 -2.17 19.53
N ALA A 124 -13.18 -3.47 19.72
CA ALA A 124 -14.38 -3.95 20.43
C ALA A 124 -14.47 -3.42 21.86
N ALA A 125 -13.34 -3.30 22.55
CA ALA A 125 -13.28 -2.76 23.91
C ALA A 125 -13.69 -1.28 24.01
N ILE A 126 -13.65 -0.54 22.90
CA ILE A 126 -14.07 0.88 22.82
C ILE A 126 -15.35 1.08 22.00
N GLY A 127 -16.12 0.01 21.75
CA GLY A 127 -17.41 0.08 21.05
C GLY A 127 -17.31 0.21 19.52
N LEU A 128 -16.14 -0.05 18.92
CA LEU A 128 -15.88 0.06 17.49
C LEU A 128 -15.61 -1.30 16.81
N ALA A 129 -16.26 -2.38 17.29
CA ALA A 129 -16.05 -3.75 16.80
C ALA A 129 -16.27 -3.88 15.28
N ASP A 130 -17.31 -3.23 14.76
CA ASP A 130 -17.74 -3.33 13.36
C ASP A 130 -17.25 -2.16 12.50
N ALA A 131 -16.42 -1.28 13.04
CA ALA A 131 -15.89 -0.13 12.31
C ALA A 131 -15.04 -0.58 11.11
N PRO A 132 -15.26 -0.02 9.89
CA PRO A 132 -14.37 -0.25 8.77
C PRO A 132 -12.94 0.10 9.15
N ARG A 133 -12.00 -0.82 8.93
CA ARG A 133 -10.61 -0.63 9.32
C ARG A 133 -9.62 -1.20 8.32
N PHE A 134 -8.41 -0.74 8.42
CA PHE A 134 -7.24 -1.37 7.81
C PHE A 134 -6.04 -1.31 8.75
N SER A 135 -5.12 -2.23 8.58
CA SER A 135 -3.78 -2.18 9.16
C SER A 135 -2.73 -2.18 8.07
N VAL A 136 -1.62 -1.51 8.31
CA VAL A 136 -0.50 -1.38 7.39
C VAL A 136 0.80 -1.40 8.17
N PRO A 137 1.85 -2.10 7.68
CA PRO A 137 3.16 -2.04 8.32
C PRO A 137 3.75 -0.63 8.16
N MET A 138 4.47 -0.19 9.17
CA MET A 138 5.21 1.07 9.14
C MET A 138 6.41 0.98 8.18
N PRO A 139 6.97 2.10 7.73
CA PRO A 139 8.05 2.12 6.76
C PRO A 139 9.19 1.16 7.08
N LEU A 140 9.64 0.43 6.06
CA LEU A 140 10.84 -0.41 6.04
C LEU A 140 10.80 -1.66 6.94
N ASN A 141 9.64 -2.05 7.51
CA ASN A 141 9.56 -3.23 8.37
C ASN A 141 8.15 -3.83 8.42
N THR A 142 8.01 -5.04 9.01
CA THR A 142 6.74 -5.71 9.29
C THR A 142 6.57 -6.01 10.79
N LEU A 143 7.27 -5.32 11.67
CA LEU A 143 7.21 -5.51 13.12
C LEU A 143 6.40 -4.42 13.81
N LEU A 144 6.38 -3.21 13.26
CA LEU A 144 5.59 -2.08 13.73
C LEU A 144 4.47 -1.79 12.73
N TRP A 145 3.26 -1.67 13.22
CA TRP A 145 2.03 -1.55 12.43
C TRP A 145 1.22 -0.34 12.86
N ARG A 146 0.57 0.26 11.90
CA ARG A 146 -0.45 1.29 12.07
C ARG A 146 -1.81 0.69 11.78
N VAL A 147 -2.78 0.96 12.66
CA VAL A 147 -4.18 0.54 12.52
C VAL A 147 -5.05 1.78 12.48
N VAL A 148 -5.94 1.86 11.50
CA VAL A 148 -6.92 2.94 11.35
C VAL A 148 -8.31 2.32 11.28
N ALA A 149 -9.26 2.89 12.03
CA ALA A 149 -10.67 2.54 11.94
C ALA A 149 -11.52 3.80 11.78
N MET A 150 -12.50 3.74 10.89
CA MET A 150 -13.40 4.87 10.62
C MET A 150 -14.45 4.99 11.71
N THR A 151 -14.83 6.23 12.04
CA THR A 151 -15.89 6.54 13.00
C THR A 151 -16.87 7.54 12.38
N PRO A 152 -18.08 7.72 12.95
CA PRO A 152 -19.02 8.72 12.45
C PRO A 152 -18.49 10.16 12.43
N GLU A 153 -17.51 10.48 13.29
CA GLU A 153 -16.94 11.82 13.42
C GLU A 153 -15.56 11.97 12.77
N GLY A 154 -15.04 10.89 12.17
CA GLY A 154 -13.71 10.87 11.55
C GLY A 154 -13.07 9.48 11.60
N PHE A 155 -12.01 9.31 12.39
CA PHE A 155 -11.32 8.02 12.50
C PHE A 155 -10.53 7.92 13.81
N VAL A 156 -10.18 6.70 14.16
CA VAL A 156 -9.21 6.41 15.22
C VAL A 156 -7.95 5.78 14.61
N GLU A 157 -6.82 6.14 15.20
CA GLU A 157 -5.51 5.64 14.76
C GLU A 157 -4.71 5.11 15.94
N GLY A 158 -4.10 3.96 15.80
CA GLY A 158 -3.23 3.36 16.81
C GLY A 158 -2.06 2.62 16.18
N GLU A 159 -1.01 2.42 16.96
CA GLU A 159 0.18 1.67 16.56
C GLU A 159 0.30 0.38 17.36
N ARG A 160 0.90 -0.63 16.75
CA ARG A 160 1.17 -1.93 17.37
C ARG A 160 2.56 -2.43 17.00
N SER A 161 3.43 -2.61 17.97
CA SER A 161 4.67 -3.36 17.82
C SER A 161 4.43 -4.84 18.15
N LEU A 162 4.81 -5.74 17.25
CA LEU A 162 4.74 -7.19 17.50
C LEU A 162 5.77 -7.67 18.52
N VAL A 163 6.82 -6.87 18.75
CA VAL A 163 7.92 -7.22 19.64
C VAL A 163 7.79 -6.55 21.01
N ALA A 164 7.51 -5.25 21.03
CA ALA A 164 7.55 -4.43 22.24
C ALA A 164 6.21 -4.38 23.00
N ASP A 165 5.07 -4.37 22.29
CA ASP A 165 3.77 -4.14 22.91
C ASP A 165 3.16 -5.43 23.48
N ARG A 166 2.68 -5.37 24.72
CA ARG A 166 2.06 -6.50 25.43
C ARG A 166 0.56 -6.31 25.72
N GLY A 167 0.07 -5.07 25.67
CA GLY A 167 -1.33 -4.70 25.98
C GLY A 167 -2.17 -4.44 24.75
N PRO A 168 -3.40 -3.94 24.91
CA PRO A 168 -4.27 -3.54 23.81
C PRO A 168 -3.71 -2.35 23.04
N ILE A 169 -4.15 -2.19 21.80
CA ILE A 169 -3.79 -1.02 20.97
C ILE A 169 -4.48 0.22 21.58
N ARG A 170 -3.70 1.26 21.80
CA ARG A 170 -4.21 2.56 22.24
C ARG A 170 -4.54 3.41 21.03
N PHE A 171 -5.81 3.73 20.86
CA PHE A 171 -6.29 4.55 19.76
C PHE A 171 -6.37 6.02 20.14
N ARG A 172 -6.00 6.89 19.19
CA ARG A 172 -6.20 8.34 19.26
C ARG A 172 -7.31 8.71 18.30
N HIS A 173 -8.23 9.56 18.73
CA HIS A 173 -9.32 10.05 17.91
C HIS A 173 -8.87 11.25 17.06
N HIS A 174 -9.26 11.24 15.80
CA HIS A 174 -9.02 12.32 14.87
C HIS A 174 -10.34 12.70 14.18
N ARG A 175 -10.65 13.97 14.18
CA ARG A 175 -11.85 14.49 13.53
C ARG A 175 -11.65 14.62 12.02
N SER A 176 -12.73 14.43 11.31
CA SER A 176 -12.87 14.70 9.87
C SER A 176 -14.10 15.58 9.69
N ASP A 177 -14.09 16.43 8.70
CA ASP A 177 -15.28 17.21 8.32
C ASP A 177 -16.24 16.33 7.52
N VAL A 178 -16.93 15.44 8.25
CA VAL A 178 -17.83 14.43 7.66
C VAL A 178 -18.99 15.12 6.96
N GLN A 179 -19.51 16.23 7.51
CA GLN A 179 -20.62 16.97 6.93
C GLN A 179 -20.21 17.59 5.56
N ALA A 180 -19.00 18.15 5.46
CA ALA A 180 -18.49 18.66 4.20
C ALA A 180 -18.30 17.52 3.18
N LEU A 181 -17.81 16.37 3.63
CA LEU A 181 -17.63 15.17 2.79
C LEU A 181 -18.99 14.67 2.24
N GLU A 182 -19.99 14.54 3.10
CA GLU A 182 -21.33 14.08 2.73
C GLU A 182 -22.01 15.06 1.75
N SER A 183 -21.93 16.36 2.01
CA SER A 183 -22.49 17.39 1.13
C SER A 183 -21.79 17.45 -0.25
N ALA A 184 -20.54 16.99 -0.34
CA ALA A 184 -19.78 16.90 -1.57
C ALA A 184 -19.81 15.49 -2.23
N ALA A 185 -20.58 14.54 -1.70
CA ALA A 185 -20.59 13.14 -2.16
C ALA A 185 -20.99 12.97 -3.64
N GLY A 186 -21.72 13.93 -4.23
CA GLY A 186 -22.07 13.97 -5.66
C GLY A 186 -20.93 14.33 -6.60
N ILE A 187 -19.80 14.84 -6.08
CA ILE A 187 -18.68 15.29 -6.90
C ILE A 187 -17.89 14.07 -7.43
N PRO A 188 -17.64 13.96 -8.75
CA PRO A 188 -16.96 12.78 -9.34
C PRO A 188 -15.58 12.48 -8.74
N ALA A 189 -14.81 13.51 -8.37
CA ALA A 189 -13.50 13.34 -7.73
C ALA A 189 -13.63 12.70 -6.33
N VAL A 190 -14.64 13.08 -5.55
CA VAL A 190 -14.93 12.50 -4.24
C VAL A 190 -15.33 11.03 -4.40
N GLN A 191 -16.22 10.72 -5.33
CA GLN A 191 -16.66 9.35 -5.61
C GLN A 191 -15.50 8.45 -6.05
N ARG A 192 -14.66 8.98 -6.96
CA ARG A 192 -13.50 8.25 -7.45
C ARG A 192 -12.49 7.94 -6.35
N LEU A 193 -12.21 8.92 -5.48
CA LEU A 193 -11.31 8.72 -4.35
C LEU A 193 -11.90 7.74 -3.34
N ALA A 194 -13.18 7.87 -2.99
CA ALA A 194 -13.89 6.96 -2.09
C ALA A 194 -13.89 5.51 -2.62
N TRP A 195 -14.10 5.33 -3.92
CA TRP A 195 -13.98 4.02 -4.55
C TRP A 195 -12.56 3.48 -4.46
N PHE A 196 -11.55 4.29 -4.78
CA PHE A 196 -10.15 3.86 -4.81
C PHE A 196 -9.61 3.52 -3.43
N ASN A 197 -9.90 4.34 -2.42
CA ASN A 197 -9.41 4.16 -1.05
C ASN A 197 -10.40 3.43 -0.13
N ARG A 198 -11.53 2.95 -0.68
CA ARG A 198 -12.59 2.24 0.07
C ARG A 198 -13.19 3.07 1.20
N GLY A 199 -13.23 4.39 1.04
CA GLY A 199 -13.74 5.33 2.04
C GLY A 199 -12.75 5.68 3.16
N PHE A 200 -11.52 5.15 3.13
CA PHE A 200 -10.49 5.52 4.11
C PHE A 200 -9.89 6.88 3.77
N MET A 201 -10.64 7.94 4.05
CA MET A 201 -10.22 9.31 3.78
C MET A 201 -10.64 10.27 4.89
N LYS A 202 -9.87 11.35 5.02
CA LYS A 202 -10.15 12.49 5.90
C LYS A 202 -10.53 13.69 5.06
N ALA A 203 -11.65 14.32 5.40
CA ALA A 203 -12.04 15.60 4.85
C ALA A 203 -11.62 16.74 5.77
N ARG A 204 -11.19 17.87 5.18
CA ARG A 204 -10.88 19.11 5.85
C ARG A 204 -11.30 20.29 4.96
N VAL A 205 -11.90 21.30 5.55
CA VAL A 205 -12.17 22.56 4.87
C VAL A 205 -11.10 23.57 5.28
N GLU A 206 -10.41 24.14 4.31
CA GLU A 206 -9.33 25.11 4.50
C GLU A 206 -9.41 26.16 3.38
N ASP A 207 -9.46 27.42 3.74
CA ASP A 207 -9.59 28.56 2.81
C ASP A 207 -10.75 28.40 1.80
N GLY A 208 -11.89 27.87 2.27
CA GLY A 208 -13.07 27.63 1.43
C GLY A 208 -12.93 26.44 0.48
N ARG A 209 -11.83 25.69 0.51
CA ARG A 209 -11.61 24.50 -0.30
C ARG A 209 -11.82 23.22 0.50
N LEU A 210 -12.40 22.21 -0.13
CA LEU A 210 -12.51 20.87 0.41
C LEU A 210 -11.28 20.07 0.05
N LEU A 211 -10.52 19.72 1.07
CA LEU A 211 -9.32 18.88 0.98
C LEU A 211 -9.65 17.45 1.42
N LEU A 212 -9.31 16.47 0.60
CA LEU A 212 -9.45 15.05 0.92
C LEU A 212 -8.08 14.39 0.99
N SER A 213 -7.77 13.80 2.14
CA SER A 213 -6.53 13.05 2.38
C SER A 213 -6.81 11.56 2.39
N ASP A 214 -6.03 10.79 1.63
CA ASP A 214 -6.06 9.32 1.67
C ASP A 214 -5.34 8.84 2.93
N LEU A 215 -6.06 8.23 3.86
CA LEU A 215 -5.53 7.78 5.15
C LEU A 215 -4.56 6.60 5.04
N ARG A 216 -4.47 5.95 3.90
CA ARG A 216 -3.67 4.73 3.73
C ARG A 216 -2.17 5.02 3.63
N MET A 217 -1.79 6.19 3.13
CA MET A 217 -0.40 6.58 2.88
C MET A 217 -0.02 7.81 3.69
N GLY A 218 0.75 7.60 4.74
CA GLY A 218 1.15 8.64 5.70
C GLY A 218 0.57 8.36 7.08
N ALA A 219 0.60 9.35 7.93
CA ALA A 219 0.00 9.35 9.28
C ALA A 219 -0.48 10.77 9.63
N GLU A 220 -1.33 10.91 10.63
CA GLU A 220 -1.78 12.23 11.09
C GLU A 220 -0.57 13.07 11.58
N SER A 221 -0.36 14.28 11.06
CA SER A 221 -1.16 15.12 10.14
C SER A 221 -0.63 15.15 8.69
N ASP A 222 0.31 14.27 8.31
CA ASP A 222 1.03 14.32 7.04
C ASP A 222 0.68 13.11 6.17
N TYR A 223 -0.29 13.30 5.27
CA TYR A 223 -0.67 12.30 4.29
C TYR A 223 -0.02 12.58 2.95
N SER A 224 0.52 11.54 2.31
CA SER A 224 1.20 11.65 1.01
C SER A 224 0.27 12.10 -0.12
N PHE A 225 -1.02 11.77 0.01
CA PHE A 225 -2.03 12.08 -1.00
C PHE A 225 -3.16 12.89 -0.39
N THR A 226 -3.10 14.20 -0.57
CA THR A 226 -4.15 15.16 -0.22
C THR A 226 -4.51 15.93 -1.46
N PHE A 227 -5.79 16.03 -1.77
CA PHE A 227 -6.30 16.68 -2.97
C PHE A 227 -7.33 17.76 -2.61
N ALA A 228 -7.20 18.95 -3.19
CA ALA A 228 -8.28 19.90 -3.25
C ALA A 228 -9.25 19.44 -4.37
N VAL A 229 -10.50 19.19 -4.03
CA VAL A 229 -11.50 18.59 -4.95
C VAL A 229 -12.70 19.47 -5.22
N ALA A 230 -12.96 20.44 -4.36
CA ALA A 230 -14.04 21.38 -4.48
C ALA A 230 -13.74 22.69 -3.75
N GLU A 231 -14.46 23.74 -4.12
CA GLU A 231 -14.47 25.01 -3.38
C GLU A 231 -15.89 25.39 -2.97
N ARG A 232 -16.02 26.20 -1.92
CA ARG A 232 -17.31 26.66 -1.41
C ARG A 232 -17.99 27.59 -2.42
N GLU A 233 -19.26 27.30 -2.72
CA GLU A 233 -20.10 28.14 -3.58
C GLU A 233 -21.47 28.25 -2.94
N GLY A 234 -21.74 29.42 -2.32
CA GLY A 234 -22.94 29.59 -1.48
C GLY A 234 -22.96 28.56 -0.33
N ASP A 235 -24.05 27.84 -0.21
CA ASP A 235 -24.21 26.77 0.80
C ASP A 235 -23.72 25.39 0.33
N GLY A 236 -23.20 25.30 -0.90
CA GLY A 236 -22.77 24.05 -1.52
C GLY A 236 -21.29 24.02 -1.89
N TRP A 237 -20.97 23.09 -2.78
CA TRP A 237 -19.63 22.86 -3.30
C TRP A 237 -19.61 22.89 -4.81
N ARG A 238 -18.70 23.68 -5.37
CA ARG A 238 -18.36 23.64 -6.79
C ARG A 238 -17.16 22.71 -6.99
N ALA A 239 -17.31 21.73 -7.88
CA ALA A 239 -16.23 20.80 -8.19
C ALA A 239 -15.02 21.53 -8.80
N LEU A 240 -13.82 21.17 -8.36
CA LEU A 240 -12.56 21.59 -8.96
C LEU A 240 -11.91 20.42 -9.69
N PRO A 241 -11.08 20.66 -10.71
CA PRO A 241 -10.09 19.68 -11.14
C PRO A 241 -9.26 19.27 -9.93
N PRO A 242 -9.10 17.95 -9.62
CA PRO A 242 -8.36 17.53 -8.44
C PRO A 242 -6.91 18.03 -8.49
N GLU A 243 -6.54 18.86 -7.53
CA GLU A 243 -5.20 19.40 -7.39
C GLU A 243 -4.50 18.76 -6.18
N GLN A 244 -3.43 18.03 -6.44
CA GLN A 244 -2.65 17.43 -5.36
C GLN A 244 -1.92 18.53 -4.59
N GLN A 245 -2.15 18.56 -3.28
CA GLN A 245 -1.41 19.46 -2.40
C GLN A 245 0.03 18.97 -2.23
N GLN A 246 0.96 19.90 -2.15
CA GLN A 246 2.37 19.54 -1.96
C GLN A 246 2.55 18.78 -0.64
N TRP A 247 3.08 17.59 -0.73
CA TRP A 247 3.47 16.81 0.42
C TRP A 247 4.67 17.50 1.11
N SER A 248 4.45 17.95 2.32
CA SER A 248 5.57 18.40 3.17
C SER A 248 6.30 17.15 3.63
N ALA A 249 7.54 16.96 3.15
CA ALA A 249 8.35 15.81 3.55
C ALA A 249 8.33 15.64 5.08
N PRO A 250 8.18 14.41 5.59
CA PRO A 250 8.15 14.18 7.04
C PRO A 250 9.41 14.77 7.66
N ARG A 251 9.24 15.60 8.70
CA ARG A 251 10.39 16.14 9.43
C ARG A 251 11.25 14.98 9.92
N SER A 252 12.55 15.10 9.77
CA SER A 252 13.56 14.10 10.17
C SER A 252 13.33 13.54 11.58
N ASP A 253 12.79 14.35 12.47
CA ASP A 253 12.45 14.00 13.85
C ASP A 253 11.36 12.93 13.99
N ARG A 254 10.51 12.72 12.96
CA ARG A 254 9.49 11.66 12.97
C ARG A 254 10.07 10.32 12.57
N LEU A 255 10.98 10.28 11.59
CA LEU A 255 11.70 9.07 11.24
C LEU A 255 12.55 8.58 12.41
N ALA A 256 13.22 9.49 13.13
CA ALA A 256 14.01 9.17 14.32
C ALA A 256 13.14 8.52 15.43
N ARG A 257 11.90 8.99 15.63
CA ARG A 257 10.98 8.42 16.64
C ARG A 257 10.47 7.02 16.31
N LEU A 258 10.45 6.61 15.03
CA LEU A 258 10.07 5.26 14.63
C LEU A 258 11.12 4.22 15.05
N TRP A 259 12.38 4.63 15.20
CA TRP A 259 13.49 3.75 15.58
C TRP A 259 13.79 3.75 17.09
N GLN A 260 13.10 4.60 17.87
CA GLN A 260 13.26 4.67 19.35
C GLN A 260 12.24 3.82 20.09
N ARG A 261 11.36 3.11 19.39
CA ARG A 261 10.39 2.16 19.90
C ARG A 261 10.72 0.77 19.38
#